data_dc8dd6c42f6521a62953ea215bc341e7
#
_entry.id   dc8dd6c42f6521a62953ea215bc341e7
#
_cell.length_a   1.000
_cell.length_b   1.000
_cell.length_c   1.000
_cell.angle_alpha   90.00
_cell.angle_beta   90.00
_cell.angle_gamma   90.00
#
_symmetry.space_group_name_H-M   'P 1'
#
loop_
_entity.id
_entity.type
_entity.pdbx_description
1 polymer ?
#
loop_
_entity_poly.entity_id
_entity_poly.type
_entity_poly.pdbx_seq_one_letter_code
_entity_poly.pdbx_strand_id
1 'polypeptide(L)'
;MRNPIDTFERWLIQSDGLGYADVAMYREFYKGEHDIRLSKRQETRLGITSAQIRSLANICPLVVDTVAERLSVQSFAATSPATERALAMWWAARDLSTYQDDIHLSALRDGDSYVIVEWDDAAVMPEFHHEMSYDGSNGTGIIYSSERRVPLYGFKKWRLEEGDDRGRARLNLYFDNRIEKYITGRAGAWTEYHDGERWPIPWVDATGQPLGVPVVHFPTNPNGDDYGTSELEAIIPLQRVLTSLWVDLIAAADATGFQLVTLTGDVPSEEMVNAARAIWYSQNPAAAWGTIPPGDLSLLVEAVRHATMTIAQVSRVPLTMFQDSRAVAAADTIVASERGLIAKIADRAKTYGLSWRRVMRHAVRLHNTFGPRPALDEAGIVTNWDSFEELDYLTLEKSRAAVAASHLSNGLSMTAAYTLAGYSAAELAAIARTDTYGEEGLTQ
;
A
#
# COMPACT_ATOMS: atom_id res chain seq x y z
N MET A 1 -14.68 13.74 34.07
CA MET A 1 -14.14 13.23 32.80
C MET A 1 -15.01 12.06 32.38
N ARG A 2 -15.37 11.93 31.08
CA ARG A 2 -16.12 10.77 30.59
C ARG A 2 -15.19 9.56 30.63
N ASN A 3 -15.75 8.37 30.92
CA ASN A 3 -14.99 7.12 30.89
C ASN A 3 -14.34 6.96 29.50
N PRO A 4 -13.02 6.67 29.41
CA PRO A 4 -12.35 6.45 28.14
C PRO A 4 -12.97 5.37 27.28
N ILE A 5 -13.48 4.29 27.88
CA ILE A 5 -14.23 3.22 27.20
C ILE A 5 -15.49 3.75 26.54
N ASP A 6 -16.29 4.56 27.26
CA ASP A 6 -17.51 5.16 26.71
C ASP A 6 -17.21 6.08 25.52
N THR A 7 -16.03 6.71 25.50
CA THR A 7 -15.56 7.54 24.41
C THR A 7 -15.16 6.67 23.21
N PHE A 8 -14.46 5.58 23.45
CA PHE A 8 -14.08 4.60 22.44
C PHE A 8 -15.30 3.92 21.81
N GLU A 9 -16.24 3.43 22.62
CA GLU A 9 -17.47 2.81 22.13
C GLU A 9 -18.33 3.77 21.33
N ARG A 10 -18.37 5.04 21.73
CA ARG A 10 -19.08 6.08 20.99
C ARG A 10 -18.39 6.41 19.68
N TRP A 11 -17.05 6.43 19.65
CA TRP A 11 -16.27 6.55 18.43
C TRP A 11 -16.57 5.38 17.49
N LEU A 12 -16.62 4.14 17.99
CA LEU A 12 -16.99 2.96 17.18
C LEU A 12 -18.37 3.13 16.53
N ILE A 13 -19.36 3.63 17.27
CA ILE A 13 -20.71 3.86 16.74
C ILE A 13 -20.72 4.99 15.70
N GLN A 14 -19.96 6.05 15.93
CA GLN A 14 -19.85 7.19 15.00
C GLN A 14 -19.01 6.85 13.77
N SER A 15 -17.98 6.02 13.92
CA SER A 15 -17.10 5.61 12.85
C SER A 15 -17.68 4.52 11.93
N ASP A 16 -18.88 4.00 12.24
CA ASP A 16 -19.67 3.26 11.25
C ASP A 16 -19.98 4.12 10.00
N GLY A 17 -19.89 5.45 10.15
CA GLY A 17 -19.90 6.42 9.06
C GLY A 17 -18.50 6.93 8.64
N LEU A 18 -17.42 6.50 9.28
CA LEU A 18 -16.04 6.98 9.07
C LEU A 18 -15.12 5.93 8.39
N GLY A 19 -15.70 4.89 7.80
CA GLY A 19 -14.97 4.09 6.82
C GLY A 19 -14.21 2.86 7.32
N TYR A 20 -14.27 2.46 8.61
CA TYR A 20 -13.63 1.20 8.99
C TYR A 20 -14.32 -0.04 8.35
N ALA A 21 -15.61 0.06 8.04
CA ALA A 21 -16.32 -0.95 7.25
C ALA A 21 -15.73 -1.09 5.84
N ASP A 22 -15.17 -0.01 5.29
CA ASP A 22 -14.54 0.01 3.98
C ASP A 22 -13.15 -0.63 4.01
N VAL A 23 -12.45 -0.63 5.14
CA VAL A 23 -11.11 -1.25 5.28
C VAL A 23 -11.15 -2.75 4.94
N ALA A 24 -12.14 -3.47 5.44
CA ALA A 24 -12.33 -4.89 5.11
C ALA A 24 -12.56 -5.07 3.59
N MET A 25 -13.41 -4.22 2.99
CA MET A 25 -13.67 -4.22 1.56
C MET A 25 -12.41 -3.91 0.75
N TYR A 26 -11.59 -2.92 1.14
CA TYR A 26 -10.33 -2.62 0.45
C TYR A 26 -9.39 -3.81 0.44
N ARG A 27 -9.27 -4.52 1.57
CA ARG A 27 -8.44 -5.74 1.70
C ARG A 27 -8.96 -6.88 0.84
N GLU A 28 -10.29 -7.09 0.76
CA GLU A 28 -10.91 -8.09 -0.12
C GLU A 28 -10.64 -7.77 -1.60
N PHE A 29 -10.79 -6.52 -2.01
CA PHE A 29 -10.49 -6.10 -3.38
C PHE A 29 -9.00 -6.23 -3.71
N TYR A 30 -8.12 -5.81 -2.79
CA TYR A 30 -6.68 -5.97 -2.98
C TYR A 30 -6.29 -7.46 -3.17
N LYS A 31 -6.83 -8.36 -2.35
CA LYS A 31 -6.58 -9.81 -2.46
C LYS A 31 -7.31 -10.48 -3.63
N GLY A 32 -8.27 -9.82 -4.25
CA GLY A 32 -9.14 -10.41 -5.26
C GLY A 32 -10.14 -11.43 -4.68
N GLU A 33 -10.46 -11.32 -3.40
CA GLU A 33 -11.40 -12.20 -2.68
C GLU A 33 -12.81 -11.63 -2.64
N HIS A 34 -13.03 -10.46 -3.24
CA HIS A 34 -14.33 -9.80 -3.28
C HIS A 34 -15.37 -10.58 -4.10
N ASP A 35 -16.62 -10.51 -3.68
CA ASP A 35 -17.73 -11.15 -4.36
C ASP A 35 -17.98 -10.55 -5.74
N ILE A 36 -17.97 -11.39 -6.76
CA ILE A 36 -18.37 -11.05 -8.12
C ILE A 36 -19.84 -11.43 -8.28
N ARG A 37 -20.71 -10.43 -8.38
CA ARG A 37 -22.15 -10.66 -8.55
C ARG A 37 -22.47 -10.97 -10.00
N LEU A 38 -22.77 -12.25 -10.29
CA LEU A 38 -23.30 -12.67 -11.58
C LEU A 38 -24.81 -12.48 -11.64
N SER A 39 -25.32 -12.11 -12.81
CA SER A 39 -26.75 -12.25 -13.10
C SER A 39 -27.13 -13.72 -13.27
N LYS A 40 -28.38 -14.08 -12.99
CA LYS A 40 -28.86 -15.46 -13.23
C LYS A 40 -28.60 -15.95 -14.65
N ARG A 41 -28.65 -15.06 -15.64
CA ARG A 41 -28.35 -15.38 -17.04
C ARG A 41 -26.88 -15.72 -17.24
N GLN A 42 -25.96 -15.01 -16.57
CA GLN A 42 -24.52 -15.29 -16.62
C GLN A 42 -24.20 -16.61 -15.91
N GLU A 43 -24.76 -16.84 -14.72
CA GLU A 43 -24.61 -18.11 -13.98
C GLU A 43 -25.06 -19.32 -14.80
N THR A 44 -26.25 -19.20 -15.46
CA THR A 44 -26.78 -20.29 -16.31
C THR A 44 -25.90 -20.52 -17.53
N ARG A 45 -25.37 -19.49 -18.17
CA ARG A 45 -24.55 -19.61 -19.36
C ARG A 45 -23.17 -20.20 -19.05
N LEU A 46 -22.54 -19.73 -17.97
CA LEU A 46 -21.19 -20.15 -17.61
C LEU A 46 -21.18 -21.48 -16.83
N GLY A 47 -22.35 -21.96 -16.37
CA GLY A 47 -22.44 -23.17 -15.54
C GLY A 47 -21.75 -23.02 -14.17
N ILE A 48 -21.51 -21.79 -13.71
CA ILE A 48 -20.82 -21.45 -12.46
C ILE A 48 -21.61 -20.45 -11.66
N THR A 49 -21.42 -20.46 -10.36
CA THR A 49 -22.02 -19.50 -9.43
C THR A 49 -21.09 -18.34 -9.14
N SER A 50 -21.63 -17.21 -8.65
CA SER A 50 -20.85 -16.06 -8.22
C SER A 50 -19.71 -16.43 -7.27
N ALA A 51 -19.93 -17.40 -6.37
CA ALA A 51 -18.94 -17.86 -5.40
C ALA A 51 -17.75 -18.63 -6.03
N GLN A 52 -17.86 -19.09 -7.28
CA GLN A 52 -16.82 -19.86 -7.97
C GLN A 52 -15.89 -18.96 -8.78
N ILE A 53 -16.27 -17.71 -9.05
CA ILE A 53 -15.41 -16.74 -9.72
C ILE A 53 -14.75 -15.85 -8.65
N ARG A 54 -13.44 -15.92 -8.60
CA ARG A 54 -12.63 -15.02 -7.77
C ARG A 54 -11.54 -14.41 -8.63
N SER A 55 -11.15 -13.19 -8.31
CA SER A 55 -9.94 -12.56 -8.85
C SER A 55 -9.88 -12.44 -10.38
N LEU A 56 -11.02 -12.26 -11.05
CA LEU A 56 -11.03 -12.08 -12.50
C LEU A 56 -10.53 -10.66 -12.84
N ALA A 57 -9.38 -10.59 -13.53
CA ALA A 57 -8.75 -9.34 -13.99
C ALA A 57 -8.65 -8.25 -12.88
N ASN A 58 -8.19 -8.63 -11.68
CA ASN A 58 -8.04 -7.71 -10.57
C ASN A 58 -6.84 -6.79 -10.76
N ILE A 59 -7.10 -5.50 -10.93
CA ILE A 59 -6.08 -4.44 -11.12
C ILE A 59 -5.77 -3.71 -9.80
N CYS A 60 -6.57 -3.93 -8.74
CA CYS A 60 -6.38 -3.23 -7.47
C CYS A 60 -4.97 -3.37 -6.87
N PRO A 61 -4.32 -4.55 -6.85
CA PRO A 61 -2.94 -4.65 -6.40
C PRO A 61 -2.00 -3.76 -7.18
N LEU A 62 -2.07 -3.77 -8.52
CA LEU A 62 -1.20 -2.96 -9.37
C LEU A 62 -1.25 -1.47 -9.02
N VAL A 63 -2.44 -0.94 -8.70
CA VAL A 63 -2.63 0.47 -8.34
C VAL A 63 -1.93 0.82 -7.01
N VAL A 64 -1.96 -0.08 -6.03
CA VAL A 64 -1.34 0.11 -4.71
C VAL A 64 0.16 -0.13 -4.78
N ASP A 65 0.56 -1.27 -5.35
CA ASP A 65 1.95 -1.74 -5.34
C ASP A 65 2.86 -0.81 -6.13
N THR A 66 2.41 -0.30 -7.28
CA THR A 66 3.16 0.67 -8.09
C THR A 66 3.58 1.92 -7.30
N VAL A 67 2.77 2.34 -6.32
CA VAL A 67 3.10 3.48 -5.45
C VAL A 67 3.94 3.03 -4.27
N ALA A 68 3.60 1.89 -3.65
CA ALA A 68 4.29 1.35 -2.47
C ALA A 68 5.76 1.03 -2.75
N GLU A 69 6.04 0.35 -3.85
CA GLU A 69 7.39 -0.07 -4.26
C GLU A 69 8.38 1.08 -4.46
N ARG A 70 7.87 2.30 -4.72
CA ARG A 70 8.70 3.50 -4.92
C ARG A 70 8.80 4.40 -3.69
N LEU A 71 8.15 4.03 -2.59
CA LEU A 71 8.18 4.77 -1.32
C LEU A 71 9.19 4.15 -0.35
N SER A 72 10.47 4.40 -0.56
CA SER A 72 11.56 3.90 0.29
C SER A 72 12.26 5.05 1.01
N VAL A 73 12.36 4.93 2.34
CA VAL A 73 13.15 5.86 3.17
C VAL A 73 14.60 5.46 3.12
N GLN A 74 15.44 6.36 2.64
CA GLN A 74 16.88 6.17 2.54
C GLN A 74 17.59 6.42 3.87
N SER A 75 17.25 7.52 4.55
CA SER A 75 17.92 7.92 5.78
C SER A 75 17.12 8.98 6.56
N PHE A 76 17.58 9.28 7.75
CA PHE A 76 17.12 10.42 8.54
C PHE A 76 18.29 11.37 8.78
N ALA A 77 18.11 12.66 8.45
CA ALA A 77 19.01 13.70 8.88
C ALA A 77 18.55 14.28 10.22
N ALA A 78 19.45 14.76 11.04
CA ALA A 78 19.16 15.46 12.28
C ALA A 78 20.16 16.60 12.50
N THR A 79 19.79 17.59 13.34
CA THR A 79 20.72 18.69 13.70
C THR A 79 21.97 18.17 14.40
N SER A 80 21.83 17.15 15.24
CA SER A 80 22.92 16.53 15.98
C SER A 80 23.45 15.28 15.26
N PRO A 81 24.76 15.18 14.95
CA PRO A 81 25.35 13.99 14.39
C PRO A 81 25.24 12.73 15.30
N ALA A 82 25.09 12.94 16.62
CA ALA A 82 24.85 11.84 17.55
C ALA A 82 23.45 11.25 17.38
N THR A 83 22.44 12.11 17.21
CA THR A 83 21.05 11.72 16.93
C THR A 83 20.97 11.00 15.58
N GLU A 84 21.58 11.55 14.53
CA GLU A 84 21.57 10.94 13.20
C GLU A 84 22.14 9.50 13.21
N ARG A 85 23.27 9.29 13.89
CA ARG A 85 23.86 7.96 14.07
C ARG A 85 22.97 7.01 14.85
N ALA A 86 22.29 7.50 15.91
CA ALA A 86 21.37 6.69 16.69
C ALA A 86 20.16 6.26 15.85
N LEU A 87 19.58 7.17 15.06
CA LEU A 87 18.46 6.87 14.16
C LEU A 87 18.86 5.81 13.11
N ALA A 88 20.03 5.96 12.49
CA ALA A 88 20.55 4.99 11.53
C ALA A 88 20.78 3.60 12.17
N MET A 89 21.31 3.57 13.40
CA MET A 89 21.50 2.34 14.17
C MET A 89 20.17 1.64 14.48
N TRP A 90 19.17 2.36 14.96
CA TRP A 90 17.83 1.78 15.26
C TRP A 90 17.15 1.31 14.00
N TRP A 91 17.25 2.06 12.89
CA TRP A 91 16.72 1.68 11.59
C TRP A 91 17.27 0.33 11.13
N ALA A 92 18.56 0.14 11.21
CA ALA A 92 19.22 -1.11 10.84
C ALA A 92 18.94 -2.24 11.84
N ALA A 93 19.02 -1.96 13.16
CA ALA A 93 18.88 -2.98 14.21
C ALA A 93 17.45 -3.55 14.32
N ARG A 94 16.45 -2.80 13.87
CA ARG A 94 15.02 -3.21 13.89
C ARG A 94 14.48 -3.56 12.50
N ASP A 95 15.34 -3.74 11.50
CA ASP A 95 14.99 -4.09 10.12
C ASP A 95 13.90 -3.19 9.51
N LEU A 96 13.88 -1.90 9.90
CA LEU A 96 12.84 -0.95 9.49
C LEU A 96 12.85 -0.69 7.98
N SER A 97 13.95 -0.98 7.29
CA SER A 97 14.03 -0.96 5.84
C SER A 97 13.06 -1.95 5.16
N THR A 98 12.74 -3.05 5.82
CA THR A 98 11.74 -4.03 5.35
C THR A 98 10.36 -3.70 5.89
N TYR A 99 10.26 -3.35 7.17
CA TYR A 99 8.98 -3.02 7.80
C TYR A 99 8.28 -1.78 7.22
N GLN A 100 9.04 -0.82 6.67
CA GLN A 100 8.46 0.36 6.03
C GLN A 100 7.53 0.00 4.87
N ASP A 101 7.86 -1.05 4.11
CA ASP A 101 7.09 -1.49 2.94
C ASP A 101 5.69 -1.95 3.37
N ASP A 102 5.59 -2.72 4.46
CA ASP A 102 4.32 -3.15 5.05
C ASP A 102 3.50 -1.97 5.58
N ILE A 103 4.16 -0.97 6.20
CA ILE A 103 3.51 0.24 6.73
C ILE A 103 2.93 1.07 5.59
N HIS A 104 3.73 1.31 4.54
CA HIS A 104 3.32 2.12 3.40
C HIS A 104 2.22 1.42 2.58
N LEU A 105 2.40 0.11 2.30
CA LEU A 105 1.40 -0.69 1.61
C LEU A 105 0.05 -0.67 2.36
N SER A 106 0.09 -0.90 3.67
CA SER A 106 -1.12 -0.89 4.50
C SER A 106 -1.81 0.47 4.49
N ALA A 107 -1.05 1.57 4.58
CA ALA A 107 -1.59 2.91 4.51
C ALA A 107 -2.23 3.20 3.14
N LEU A 108 -1.57 2.85 2.04
CA LEU A 108 -2.10 3.05 0.68
C LEU A 108 -3.36 2.22 0.42
N ARG A 109 -3.36 0.97 0.87
CA ARG A 109 -4.47 0.03 0.68
C ARG A 109 -5.67 0.36 1.56
N ASP A 110 -5.45 0.58 2.87
CA ASP A 110 -6.50 0.72 3.87
C ASP A 110 -6.92 2.19 4.09
N GLY A 111 -6.13 3.16 3.59
CA GLY A 111 -6.26 4.58 3.86
C GLY A 111 -5.37 5.05 5.00
N ASP A 112 -5.25 4.24 6.03
CA ASP A 112 -4.48 4.53 7.24
C ASP A 112 -3.63 3.34 7.65
N SER A 113 -2.49 3.60 8.29
CA SER A 113 -1.65 2.63 8.99
C SER A 113 -1.07 3.26 10.24
N TYR A 114 -0.59 2.45 11.16
CA TYR A 114 -0.11 2.94 12.45
C TYR A 114 1.21 2.28 12.84
N VAL A 115 2.03 3.03 13.58
CA VAL A 115 3.23 2.50 14.23
C VAL A 115 3.13 2.80 15.71
N ILE A 116 3.22 1.76 16.55
CA ILE A 116 3.37 1.92 18.00
C ILE A 116 4.85 1.90 18.30
N VAL A 117 5.32 2.92 19.04
CA VAL A 117 6.71 3.03 19.45
C VAL A 117 6.80 2.78 20.95
N GLU A 118 7.50 1.71 21.33
CA GLU A 118 7.69 1.28 22.70
C GLU A 118 9.19 1.23 23.06
N TRP A 119 9.51 0.89 24.29
CA TRP A 119 10.89 0.74 24.73
C TRP A 119 11.17 -0.73 25.04
N ASP A 120 12.23 -1.27 24.47
CA ASP A 120 12.72 -2.62 24.74
C ASP A 120 13.83 -2.55 25.79
N ASP A 121 13.52 -2.93 27.02
CA ASP A 121 14.48 -2.94 28.14
C ASP A 121 15.60 -3.97 27.95
N ALA A 122 15.35 -5.06 27.23
CA ALA A 122 16.34 -6.11 27.01
C ALA A 122 17.38 -5.69 25.95
N ALA A 123 16.93 -5.08 24.88
CA ALA A 123 17.81 -4.55 23.84
C ALA A 123 18.32 -3.12 24.13
N VAL A 124 17.75 -2.43 25.14
CA VAL A 124 18.08 -1.05 25.53
C VAL A 124 17.95 -0.08 24.34
N MET A 125 16.88 -0.23 23.56
CA MET A 125 16.59 0.59 22.39
C MET A 125 15.09 0.69 22.10
N PRO A 126 14.63 1.67 21.29
CA PRO A 126 13.24 1.73 20.86
C PRO A 126 12.81 0.50 20.07
N GLU A 127 11.56 0.11 20.25
CA GLU A 127 10.88 -0.94 19.49
C GLU A 127 9.73 -0.34 18.67
N PHE A 128 9.51 -0.87 17.47
CA PHE A 128 8.53 -0.35 16.52
C PHE A 128 7.61 -1.48 16.08
N HIS A 129 6.30 -1.30 16.30
CA HIS A 129 5.29 -2.26 15.91
C HIS A 129 4.40 -1.67 14.83
N HIS A 130 4.43 -2.30 13.64
CA HIS A 130 3.46 -1.98 12.59
C HIS A 130 2.09 -2.50 12.96
N GLU A 131 1.08 -1.66 12.87
CA GLU A 131 -0.30 -1.96 13.19
C GLU A 131 -1.21 -1.53 12.05
N MET A 132 -2.01 -2.47 11.59
CA MET A 132 -3.02 -2.21 10.55
C MET A 132 -4.19 -1.41 11.11
N SER A 133 -4.86 -0.65 10.25
CA SER A 133 -6.11 0.02 10.55
C SER A 133 -7.17 -0.92 11.09
N TYR A 134 -7.98 -0.40 12.01
CA TYR A 134 -9.11 -1.11 12.58
C TYR A 134 -10.15 -1.47 11.51
N ASP A 135 -10.51 -2.74 11.42
CA ASP A 135 -11.40 -3.31 10.40
C ASP A 135 -12.80 -3.68 10.92
N GLY A 136 -13.13 -3.19 12.11
CA GLY A 136 -14.37 -3.56 12.81
C GLY A 136 -14.19 -4.64 13.85
N SER A 137 -13.14 -5.47 13.76
CA SER A 137 -12.83 -6.55 14.70
C SER A 137 -11.50 -6.36 15.40
N ASN A 138 -10.44 -6.18 14.60
CA ASN A 138 -9.07 -6.05 15.05
C ASN A 138 -8.43 -4.80 14.43
N GLY A 139 -7.35 -4.34 15.04
CA GLY A 139 -6.51 -3.27 14.52
C GLY A 139 -6.36 -2.09 15.45
N THR A 140 -5.73 -1.07 14.94
CA THR A 140 -5.29 0.12 15.66
C THR A 140 -5.92 1.37 15.07
N GLY A 141 -6.07 2.39 15.90
CA GLY A 141 -6.53 3.70 15.47
C GLY A 141 -6.11 4.79 16.44
N ILE A 142 -6.33 6.02 16.03
CA ILE A 142 -6.10 7.22 16.85
C ILE A 142 -7.40 8.03 16.92
N ILE A 143 -7.69 8.56 18.09
CA ILE A 143 -8.85 9.42 18.30
C ILE A 143 -8.35 10.85 18.46
N TYR A 144 -8.87 11.73 17.61
CA TYR A 144 -8.49 13.16 17.58
C TYR A 144 -9.48 14.03 18.35
N SER A 145 -8.97 15.17 18.82
CA SER A 145 -9.81 16.24 19.35
C SER A 145 -10.55 16.93 18.21
N SER A 146 -11.88 17.05 18.33
CA SER A 146 -12.72 17.73 17.33
C SER A 146 -12.36 19.23 17.15
N GLU A 147 -11.75 19.87 18.16
CA GLU A 147 -11.44 21.30 18.12
C GLU A 147 -10.07 21.62 17.51
N ARG A 148 -9.07 20.75 17.74
CA ARG A 148 -7.66 21.05 17.45
C ARG A 148 -6.96 20.04 16.56
N ARG A 149 -7.61 18.95 16.18
CA ARG A 149 -7.01 17.82 15.45
C ARG A 149 -5.72 17.30 16.12
N VAL A 150 -5.69 17.34 17.46
CA VAL A 150 -4.60 16.80 18.25
C VAL A 150 -4.98 15.39 18.68
N PRO A 151 -4.07 14.42 18.63
CA PRO A 151 -4.32 13.09 19.16
C PRO A 151 -4.71 13.15 20.63
N LEU A 152 -5.86 12.60 20.99
CA LEU A 152 -6.29 12.44 22.38
C LEU A 152 -5.69 11.17 22.97
N TYR A 153 -5.81 10.06 22.24
CA TYR A 153 -5.21 8.79 22.55
C TYR A 153 -5.24 7.87 21.34
N GLY A 154 -4.35 6.89 21.31
CA GLY A 154 -4.41 5.76 20.39
C GLY A 154 -5.14 4.59 21.03
N PHE A 155 -5.61 3.64 20.23
CA PHE A 155 -6.13 2.38 20.71
C PHE A 155 -5.62 1.21 19.85
N LYS A 156 -5.51 0.04 20.46
CA LYS A 156 -5.32 -1.24 19.76
C LYS A 156 -6.34 -2.22 20.30
N LYS A 157 -7.14 -2.80 19.41
CA LYS A 157 -8.14 -3.83 19.74
C LYS A 157 -7.83 -5.08 18.95
N TRP A 158 -7.84 -6.23 19.62
CA TRP A 158 -7.64 -7.52 18.99
C TRP A 158 -8.35 -8.63 19.74
N ARG A 159 -8.59 -9.73 19.07
CA ARG A 159 -9.18 -10.93 19.67
C ARG A 159 -8.06 -11.91 20.02
N LEU A 160 -8.11 -12.47 21.21
CA LEU A 160 -7.16 -13.48 21.65
C LEU A 160 -7.45 -14.82 20.93
N GLU A 161 -6.43 -15.38 20.32
CA GLU A 161 -6.54 -16.64 19.56
C GLU A 161 -6.13 -17.85 20.39
N GLU A 162 -5.38 -17.65 21.48
CA GLU A 162 -4.80 -18.68 22.30
C GLU A 162 -5.02 -18.43 23.81
N GLY A 163 -4.75 -19.46 24.65
CA GLY A 163 -4.80 -19.38 26.10
C GLY A 163 -6.22 -19.49 26.69
N ASP A 164 -6.32 -19.31 28.02
CA ASP A 164 -7.58 -19.44 28.78
C ASP A 164 -8.62 -18.36 28.40
N ASP A 165 -8.16 -17.26 27.87
CA ASP A 165 -8.99 -16.11 27.45
C ASP A 165 -9.30 -16.13 25.95
N ARG A 166 -9.08 -17.24 25.26
CA ARG A 166 -9.35 -17.37 23.81
C ARG A 166 -10.75 -16.91 23.44
N GLY A 167 -10.82 -16.11 22.37
CA GLY A 167 -12.07 -15.56 21.86
C GLY A 167 -12.52 -14.26 22.53
N ARG A 168 -11.90 -13.87 23.65
CA ARG A 168 -12.13 -12.57 24.29
C ARG A 168 -11.38 -11.47 23.52
N ALA A 169 -11.93 -10.26 23.53
CA ALA A 169 -11.24 -9.12 22.96
C ALA A 169 -10.38 -8.40 24.00
N ARG A 170 -9.20 -7.97 23.60
CA ARG A 170 -8.32 -7.06 24.33
C ARG A 170 -8.44 -5.67 23.72
N LEU A 171 -8.30 -4.65 24.58
CA LEU A 171 -8.27 -3.25 24.19
C LEU A 171 -7.20 -2.53 25.01
N ASN A 172 -6.20 -1.98 24.34
CA ASN A 172 -5.26 -1.06 24.95
C ASN A 172 -5.59 0.36 24.51
N LEU A 173 -5.61 1.28 25.47
CA LEU A 173 -5.77 2.72 25.23
C LEU A 173 -4.46 3.41 25.60
N TYR A 174 -3.87 4.11 24.65
CA TYR A 174 -2.57 4.76 24.76
C TYR A 174 -2.75 6.27 24.87
N PHE A 175 -2.71 6.79 26.09
CA PHE A 175 -2.74 8.23 26.36
C PHE A 175 -1.34 8.83 26.30
N ASP A 176 -1.27 10.13 26.40
CA ASP A 176 0.00 10.85 26.45
C ASP A 176 0.84 10.60 27.71
N ASN A 177 0.17 10.20 28.82
CA ASN A 177 0.75 10.06 30.15
C ASN A 177 0.51 8.71 30.82
N ARG A 178 -0.27 7.81 30.21
CA ARG A 178 -0.57 6.47 30.74
C ARG A 178 -1.08 5.53 29.65
N ILE A 179 -0.98 4.24 29.95
CA ILE A 179 -1.56 3.17 29.12
C ILE A 179 -2.58 2.43 29.99
N GLU A 180 -3.78 2.24 29.45
CA GLU A 180 -4.87 1.50 30.07
C GLU A 180 -5.13 0.22 29.26
N LYS A 181 -5.18 -0.95 29.94
CA LYS A 181 -5.41 -2.25 29.30
C LYS A 181 -6.73 -2.83 29.77
N TYR A 182 -7.54 -3.33 28.84
CA TYR A 182 -8.86 -3.88 29.09
C TYR A 182 -9.04 -5.23 28.38
N ILE A 183 -9.97 -6.04 28.92
CA ILE A 183 -10.37 -7.30 28.33
C ILE A 183 -11.89 -7.45 28.44
N THR A 184 -12.52 -8.08 27.43
CA THR A 184 -13.97 -8.35 27.51
C THR A 184 -14.24 -9.49 28.50
N GLY A 185 -15.20 -9.28 29.39
CA GLY A 185 -15.78 -10.35 30.20
C GLY A 185 -16.61 -11.33 29.37
N ARG A 186 -17.06 -12.44 29.97
CA ARG A 186 -17.93 -13.44 29.34
C ARG A 186 -19.26 -12.86 28.84
N ALA A 187 -19.73 -11.80 29.46
CA ALA A 187 -20.95 -11.05 29.05
C ALA A 187 -20.69 -9.91 28.05
N GLY A 188 -19.46 -9.77 27.53
CA GLY A 188 -19.11 -8.72 26.56
C GLY A 188 -18.71 -7.38 27.17
N ALA A 189 -18.89 -7.15 28.47
CA ALA A 189 -18.49 -5.92 29.14
C ALA A 189 -16.98 -5.83 29.30
N TRP A 190 -16.41 -4.64 29.14
CA TRP A 190 -15.00 -4.36 29.35
C TRP A 190 -14.65 -4.34 30.85
N THR A 191 -13.58 -5.01 31.22
CA THR A 191 -12.98 -4.98 32.55
C THR A 191 -11.50 -4.66 32.45
N GLU A 192 -10.94 -4.05 33.50
CA GLU A 192 -9.51 -3.78 33.58
C GLU A 192 -8.71 -5.09 33.45
N TYR A 193 -7.62 -5.02 32.68
CA TYR A 193 -6.71 -6.16 32.54
C TYR A 193 -5.39 -5.87 33.27
N HIS A 194 -5.08 -6.72 34.24
CA HIS A 194 -3.86 -6.63 35.01
C HIS A 194 -2.90 -7.75 34.54
N ASP A 195 -1.76 -7.37 33.99
CA ASP A 195 -0.69 -8.27 33.54
C ASP A 195 0.50 -8.33 34.51
N GLY A 196 0.28 -7.98 35.77
CA GLY A 196 1.32 -7.92 36.78
C GLY A 196 1.98 -6.54 36.91
N GLU A 197 1.71 -5.62 36.01
CA GLU A 197 2.17 -4.25 36.07
C GLU A 197 1.22 -3.33 36.86
N ARG A 198 1.71 -2.15 37.23
CA ARG A 198 0.88 -1.08 37.82
C ARG A 198 -0.20 -0.67 36.85
N TRP A 199 -1.45 -0.61 37.29
CA TRP A 199 -2.57 -0.15 36.46
C TRP A 199 -3.13 1.19 36.98
N PRO A 200 -3.38 2.18 36.10
CA PRO A 200 -2.88 2.30 34.74
C PRO A 200 -1.36 2.39 34.70
N ILE A 201 -0.74 1.91 33.60
CA ILE A 201 0.72 1.95 33.43
C ILE A 201 1.15 3.41 33.24
N PRO A 202 2.06 3.95 34.06
CA PRO A 202 2.55 5.31 33.87
C PRO A 202 3.36 5.44 32.59
N TRP A 203 3.04 6.45 31.78
CA TRP A 203 3.75 6.77 30.52
C TRP A 203 4.32 8.19 30.63
N VAL A 204 5.31 8.33 31.50
CA VAL A 204 5.92 9.62 31.88
C VAL A 204 7.44 9.48 32.02
N ASP A 205 8.16 10.57 31.82
CA ASP A 205 9.59 10.64 32.07
C ASP A 205 9.94 10.66 33.58
N ALA A 206 11.23 10.69 33.90
CA ALA A 206 11.72 10.74 35.28
C ALA A 206 11.26 11.99 36.05
N THR A 207 10.82 13.04 35.37
CA THR A 207 10.30 14.29 35.94
C THR A 207 8.78 14.31 36.08
N GLY A 208 8.10 13.25 35.60
CA GLY A 208 6.64 13.12 35.57
C GLY A 208 5.97 13.81 34.36
N GLN A 209 6.74 14.24 33.36
CA GLN A 209 6.18 14.82 32.14
C GLN A 209 5.67 13.70 31.20
N PRO A 210 4.55 13.93 30.50
CA PRO A 210 4.01 12.98 29.51
C PRO A 210 5.00 12.70 28.39
N LEU A 211 5.14 11.42 28.02
CA LEU A 211 5.95 10.99 26.88
C LEU A 211 5.24 11.22 25.55
N GLY A 212 3.93 11.46 25.58
CA GLY A 212 3.08 11.61 24.41
C GLY A 212 2.45 10.30 23.96
N VAL A 213 1.48 10.38 23.08
CA VAL A 213 0.79 9.20 22.54
C VAL A 213 1.77 8.36 21.71
N PRO A 214 2.05 7.10 22.07
CA PRO A 214 3.04 6.27 21.37
C PRO A 214 2.57 5.76 20.01
N VAL A 215 1.29 5.92 19.68
CA VAL A 215 0.70 5.51 18.39
C VAL A 215 0.90 6.62 17.37
N VAL A 216 1.63 6.36 16.31
CA VAL A 216 1.88 7.31 15.22
C VAL A 216 1.09 6.89 13.99
N HIS A 217 0.36 7.84 13.42
CA HIS A 217 -0.55 7.66 12.30
C HIS A 217 0.14 7.96 10.96
N PHE A 218 -0.10 7.09 9.96
CA PHE A 218 0.31 7.22 8.56
C PHE A 218 -0.93 7.34 7.66
N PRO A 219 -1.51 8.53 7.53
CA PRO A 219 -2.69 8.72 6.70
C PRO A 219 -2.32 8.87 5.22
N THR A 220 -3.08 8.23 4.35
CA THR A 220 -3.02 8.40 2.90
C THR A 220 -4.06 9.40 2.46
N ASN A 221 -3.73 10.43 1.67
CA ASN A 221 -4.69 11.42 1.19
C ASN A 221 -5.63 12.01 2.28
N PRO A 222 -5.16 12.60 3.35
CA PRO A 222 -6.05 13.07 4.42
C PRO A 222 -7.00 14.19 3.97
N ASN A 223 -6.73 14.89 2.82
CA ASN A 223 -7.60 15.92 2.21
C ASN A 223 -8.19 16.95 3.18
N GLY A 224 -7.51 17.19 4.30
CA GLY A 224 -8.00 18.07 5.36
C GLY A 224 -8.81 17.35 6.44
N ASP A 225 -9.03 16.05 6.32
CA ASP A 225 -9.66 15.21 7.33
C ASP A 225 -8.62 14.67 8.32
N ASP A 226 -9.09 14.11 9.44
CA ASP A 226 -8.24 13.52 10.46
C ASP A 226 -7.69 12.15 10.02
N TYR A 227 -8.41 11.45 9.14
CA TYR A 227 -8.08 10.12 8.64
C TYR A 227 -7.77 10.14 7.15
N GLY A 228 -7.10 9.10 6.69
CA GLY A 228 -6.72 8.93 5.30
C GLY A 228 -7.83 8.31 4.45
N THR A 229 -7.59 8.33 3.15
CA THR A 229 -8.46 7.74 2.12
C THR A 229 -7.66 6.73 1.31
N SER A 230 -8.18 5.51 1.14
CA SER A 230 -7.53 4.45 0.36
C SER A 230 -7.31 4.85 -1.10
N GLU A 231 -6.20 4.40 -1.68
CA GLU A 231 -5.98 4.49 -3.13
C GLU A 231 -7.00 3.68 -3.93
N LEU A 232 -7.67 2.73 -3.30
CA LEU A 232 -8.68 1.86 -3.91
C LEU A 232 -10.08 2.44 -3.91
N GLU A 233 -10.38 3.49 -3.14
CA GLU A 233 -11.73 4.03 -3.02
C GLU A 233 -12.35 4.41 -4.37
N ALA A 234 -11.63 5.17 -5.17
CA ALA A 234 -12.08 5.56 -6.51
C ALA A 234 -11.97 4.43 -7.55
N ILE A 235 -11.18 3.40 -7.26
CA ILE A 235 -10.89 2.31 -8.20
C ILE A 235 -11.90 1.17 -8.09
N ILE A 236 -12.38 0.86 -6.89
CA ILE A 236 -13.32 -0.25 -6.67
C ILE A 236 -14.56 -0.19 -7.55
N PRO A 237 -15.27 0.95 -7.71
CA PRO A 237 -16.39 1.04 -8.63
C PRO A 237 -16.02 0.68 -10.07
N LEU A 238 -14.86 1.13 -10.54
CA LEU A 238 -14.35 0.86 -11.89
C LEU A 238 -13.92 -0.61 -12.03
N GLN A 239 -13.30 -1.18 -11.00
CA GLN A 239 -12.94 -2.61 -10.95
C GLN A 239 -14.20 -3.49 -11.06
N ARG A 240 -15.28 -3.13 -10.39
CA ARG A 240 -16.57 -3.85 -10.52
C ARG A 240 -17.11 -3.83 -11.94
N VAL A 241 -17.04 -2.67 -12.61
CA VAL A 241 -17.42 -2.56 -14.03
C VAL A 241 -16.52 -3.41 -14.91
N LEU A 242 -15.22 -3.33 -14.74
CA LEU A 242 -14.24 -4.11 -15.49
C LEU A 242 -14.49 -5.62 -15.33
N THR A 243 -14.72 -6.08 -14.12
CA THR A 243 -15.04 -7.50 -13.82
C THR A 243 -16.31 -7.94 -14.51
N SER A 244 -17.37 -7.12 -14.50
CA SER A 244 -18.63 -7.42 -15.19
C SER A 244 -18.42 -7.55 -16.70
N LEU A 245 -17.66 -6.65 -17.32
CA LEU A 245 -17.34 -6.70 -18.74
C LEU A 245 -16.53 -7.93 -19.12
N TRP A 246 -15.60 -8.37 -18.27
CA TRP A 246 -14.86 -9.61 -18.47
C TRP A 246 -15.76 -10.84 -18.40
N VAL A 247 -16.69 -10.90 -17.45
CA VAL A 247 -17.69 -11.96 -17.36
C VAL A 247 -18.56 -12.01 -18.62
N ASP A 248 -19.03 -10.85 -19.09
CA ASP A 248 -19.82 -10.79 -20.33
C ASP A 248 -19.03 -11.20 -21.56
N LEU A 249 -17.75 -10.80 -21.65
CA LEU A 249 -16.87 -11.20 -22.73
C LEU A 249 -16.62 -12.72 -22.76
N ILE A 250 -16.36 -13.33 -21.60
CA ILE A 250 -16.17 -14.79 -21.49
C ILE A 250 -17.47 -15.52 -21.87
N ALA A 251 -18.62 -15.07 -21.36
CA ALA A 251 -19.92 -15.66 -21.67
C ALA A 251 -20.30 -15.50 -23.16
N ALA A 252 -19.91 -14.39 -23.77
CA ALA A 252 -20.11 -14.18 -25.20
C ALA A 252 -19.15 -15.01 -26.05
N ALA A 253 -17.88 -15.12 -25.62
CA ALA A 253 -16.87 -15.95 -26.30
C ALA A 253 -17.25 -17.43 -26.27
N ASP A 254 -17.76 -17.94 -25.15
CA ASP A 254 -18.27 -19.30 -25.05
C ASP A 254 -19.46 -19.53 -25.98
N ALA A 255 -20.40 -18.59 -26.04
CA ALA A 255 -21.56 -18.68 -26.92
C ALA A 255 -21.20 -18.60 -28.41
N THR A 256 -20.10 -17.92 -28.77
CA THR A 256 -19.65 -17.74 -30.17
C THR A 256 -18.58 -18.74 -30.58
N GLY A 257 -17.94 -19.43 -29.64
CA GLY A 257 -16.89 -20.42 -29.88
C GLY A 257 -17.41 -21.69 -30.63
N PHE A 258 -18.71 -21.93 -30.57
CA PHE A 258 -19.38 -22.97 -31.30
C PHE A 258 -20.35 -22.34 -32.32
N GLN A 259 -20.07 -22.56 -33.57
CA GLN A 259 -20.94 -22.10 -34.66
C GLN A 259 -22.34 -22.72 -34.52
N LEU A 260 -23.36 -21.87 -34.34
CA LEU A 260 -24.74 -22.34 -34.28
C LEU A 260 -25.19 -22.73 -35.69
N VAL A 261 -25.48 -23.99 -35.86
CA VAL A 261 -26.05 -24.53 -37.10
C VAL A 261 -27.57 -24.59 -36.97
N THR A 262 -28.26 -24.10 -37.94
CA THR A 262 -29.74 -24.19 -38.03
C THR A 262 -30.13 -25.24 -39.02
N LEU A 263 -31.12 -26.05 -38.66
CA LEU A 263 -31.75 -27.05 -39.54
C LEU A 263 -33.20 -26.66 -39.73
N THR A 264 -33.62 -26.52 -40.99
CA THR A 264 -35.01 -26.26 -41.36
C THR A 264 -35.54 -27.43 -42.16
N GLY A 265 -36.78 -27.87 -41.93
CA GLY A 265 -37.42 -28.96 -42.66
C GLY A 265 -37.19 -30.36 -42.12
N ASP A 266 -36.43 -30.50 -41.01
CA ASP A 266 -36.22 -31.76 -40.34
C ASP A 266 -36.03 -31.58 -38.81
N VAL A 267 -36.12 -32.66 -38.04
CA VAL A 267 -35.88 -32.63 -36.57
C VAL A 267 -34.49 -33.17 -36.32
N PRO A 268 -33.64 -32.41 -35.61
CA PRO A 268 -32.29 -32.87 -35.29
C PRO A 268 -32.33 -34.11 -34.37
N SER A 269 -31.53 -35.12 -34.65
CA SER A 269 -31.36 -36.25 -33.73
C SER A 269 -30.59 -35.86 -32.48
N GLU A 270 -30.76 -36.61 -31.37
CA GLU A 270 -30.01 -36.36 -30.14
C GLU A 270 -28.48 -36.38 -30.32
N GLU A 271 -27.99 -37.21 -31.24
CA GLU A 271 -26.58 -37.29 -31.61
C GLU A 271 -26.09 -36.00 -32.29
N MET A 272 -26.94 -35.37 -33.14
CA MET A 272 -26.62 -34.08 -33.76
C MET A 272 -26.54 -32.93 -32.78
N VAL A 273 -27.37 -32.94 -31.75
CA VAL A 273 -27.41 -31.87 -30.73
C VAL A 273 -26.16 -31.90 -29.84
N ASN A 274 -25.58 -33.07 -29.62
CA ASN A 274 -24.47 -33.28 -28.68
C ASN A 274 -23.08 -33.35 -29.33
N ALA A 275 -22.97 -33.33 -30.67
CA ALA A 275 -21.69 -33.53 -31.36
C ALA A 275 -21.10 -32.21 -31.91
N ALA A 276 -20.15 -31.62 -31.20
CA ALA A 276 -19.50 -30.36 -31.58
C ALA A 276 -18.58 -30.43 -32.82
N ARG A 277 -18.30 -31.65 -33.36
CA ARG A 277 -17.39 -31.86 -34.50
C ARG A 277 -17.86 -32.97 -35.49
N ALA A 278 -19.15 -33.34 -35.45
CA ALA A 278 -19.66 -34.35 -36.35
C ALA A 278 -20.13 -33.73 -37.69
N ILE A 279 -20.03 -34.53 -38.76
CA ILE A 279 -20.66 -34.18 -40.02
C ILE A 279 -22.16 -34.48 -39.86
N TRP A 280 -22.96 -33.44 -39.91
CA TRP A 280 -24.40 -33.57 -39.78
C TRP A 280 -25.00 -33.88 -41.16
N TYR A 281 -25.85 -34.90 -41.23
CA TYR A 281 -26.58 -35.21 -42.43
C TYR A 281 -28.08 -35.45 -42.12
N SER A 282 -28.94 -35.11 -43.04
CA SER A 282 -30.35 -35.42 -43.00
C SER A 282 -30.74 -36.25 -44.21
N GLN A 283 -31.63 -37.18 -44.04
CA GLN A 283 -32.21 -37.97 -45.13
C GLN A 283 -33.40 -37.24 -45.81
N ASN A 284 -33.86 -36.15 -45.27
CA ASN A 284 -34.93 -35.36 -45.83
C ASN A 284 -34.41 -34.43 -46.95
N PRO A 285 -34.86 -34.62 -48.21
CA PRO A 285 -34.40 -33.78 -49.33
C PRO A 285 -34.81 -32.29 -49.19
N ALA A 286 -35.77 -31.98 -48.32
CA ALA A 286 -36.23 -30.61 -48.07
C ALA A 286 -35.47 -29.95 -46.92
N ALA A 287 -34.53 -30.65 -46.28
CA ALA A 287 -33.72 -30.10 -45.22
C ALA A 287 -32.76 -29.02 -45.74
N ALA A 288 -32.82 -27.83 -45.15
CA ALA A 288 -31.88 -26.73 -45.44
C ALA A 288 -31.05 -26.41 -44.20
N TRP A 289 -29.74 -26.35 -44.42
CA TRP A 289 -28.76 -26.01 -43.39
C TRP A 289 -28.42 -24.54 -43.49
N GLY A 290 -28.38 -23.88 -42.35
CA GLY A 290 -27.93 -22.51 -42.20
C GLY A 290 -26.94 -22.42 -41.06
N THR A 291 -26.14 -21.38 -41.07
CA THR A 291 -25.25 -21.05 -39.97
C THR A 291 -25.59 -19.64 -39.49
N ILE A 292 -25.67 -19.48 -38.18
CA ILE A 292 -25.75 -18.14 -37.58
C ILE A 292 -24.32 -17.66 -37.39
N PRO A 293 -23.91 -16.53 -38.03
CA PRO A 293 -22.57 -16.03 -37.86
C PRO A 293 -22.31 -15.72 -36.38
N PRO A 294 -21.08 -15.95 -35.89
CA PRO A 294 -20.74 -15.60 -34.53
C PRO A 294 -20.95 -14.08 -34.29
N GLY A 295 -21.39 -13.73 -33.10
CA GLY A 295 -21.52 -12.34 -32.68
C GLY A 295 -20.17 -11.63 -32.71
N ASP A 296 -20.18 -10.34 -33.03
CA ASP A 296 -18.98 -9.52 -33.00
C ASP A 296 -18.60 -9.22 -31.53
N LEU A 297 -17.45 -9.74 -31.08
CA LEU A 297 -16.91 -9.52 -29.74
C LEU A 297 -16.07 -8.24 -29.65
N SER A 298 -15.79 -7.57 -30.76
CA SER A 298 -14.91 -6.41 -30.80
C SER A 298 -15.38 -5.26 -29.91
N LEU A 299 -16.69 -5.05 -29.83
CA LEU A 299 -17.29 -4.02 -28.95
C LEU A 299 -17.08 -4.32 -27.47
N LEU A 300 -17.13 -5.59 -27.05
CA LEU A 300 -16.85 -5.97 -25.66
C LEU A 300 -15.37 -5.84 -25.34
N VAL A 301 -14.50 -6.24 -26.26
CA VAL A 301 -13.04 -6.05 -26.12
C VAL A 301 -12.69 -4.57 -25.99
N GLU A 302 -13.30 -3.71 -26.82
CA GLU A 302 -13.09 -2.27 -26.73
C GLU A 302 -13.64 -1.68 -25.42
N ALA A 303 -14.77 -2.15 -24.92
CA ALA A 303 -15.32 -1.73 -23.63
C ALA A 303 -14.39 -2.13 -22.46
N VAL A 304 -13.84 -3.34 -22.47
CA VAL A 304 -12.84 -3.81 -21.49
C VAL A 304 -11.60 -2.91 -21.54
N ARG A 305 -11.09 -2.64 -22.74
CA ARG A 305 -9.94 -1.75 -22.94
C ARG A 305 -10.22 -0.35 -22.40
N HIS A 306 -11.38 0.22 -22.71
CA HIS A 306 -11.77 1.56 -22.25
C HIS A 306 -11.88 1.61 -20.72
N ALA A 307 -12.48 0.59 -20.08
CA ALA A 307 -12.56 0.49 -18.63
C ALA A 307 -11.16 0.43 -17.99
N THR A 308 -10.25 -0.37 -18.55
CA THR A 308 -8.84 -0.45 -18.09
C THR A 308 -8.13 0.89 -18.21
N MET A 309 -8.28 1.59 -19.34
CA MET A 309 -7.72 2.93 -19.55
C MET A 309 -8.27 3.95 -18.55
N THR A 310 -9.55 3.87 -18.23
CA THR A 310 -10.17 4.75 -17.22
C THR A 310 -9.57 4.51 -15.83
N ILE A 311 -9.35 3.25 -15.45
CA ILE A 311 -8.67 2.91 -14.19
C ILE A 311 -7.25 3.50 -14.17
N ALA A 312 -6.48 3.34 -15.24
CA ALA A 312 -5.12 3.90 -15.35
C ALA A 312 -5.11 5.43 -15.19
N GLN A 313 -6.06 6.13 -15.81
CA GLN A 313 -6.19 7.58 -15.71
C GLN A 313 -6.55 8.04 -14.30
N VAL A 314 -7.55 7.40 -13.67
CA VAL A 314 -8.00 7.75 -12.31
C VAL A 314 -6.92 7.45 -11.28
N SER A 315 -6.25 6.30 -11.39
CA SER A 315 -5.16 5.90 -10.49
C SER A 315 -3.87 6.67 -10.71
N ARG A 316 -3.69 7.34 -11.86
CA ARG A 316 -2.44 7.97 -12.32
C ARG A 316 -1.30 6.96 -12.52
N VAL A 317 -1.62 5.70 -12.73
CA VAL A 317 -0.64 4.67 -13.09
C VAL A 317 -0.41 4.71 -14.60
N PRO A 318 0.86 4.65 -15.08
CA PRO A 318 1.17 4.69 -16.49
C PRO A 318 0.44 3.61 -17.30
N LEU A 319 -0.12 3.98 -18.44
CA LEU A 319 -0.83 3.05 -19.34
C LEU A 319 0.05 1.89 -19.81
N THR A 320 1.37 2.09 -19.86
CA THR A 320 2.34 1.06 -20.23
C THR A 320 2.32 -0.15 -19.30
N MET A 321 1.90 0.01 -18.04
CA MET A 321 1.75 -1.09 -17.09
C MET A 321 0.49 -1.94 -17.32
N PHE A 322 -0.46 -1.44 -18.12
CA PHE A 322 -1.72 -2.12 -18.43
C PHE A 322 -1.76 -2.71 -19.85
N GLN A 323 -0.77 -2.41 -20.67
CA GLN A 323 -0.75 -2.82 -22.09
C GLN A 323 0.44 -3.73 -22.38
N ASP A 324 0.18 -4.71 -23.25
CA ASP A 324 1.23 -5.56 -23.81
C ASP A 324 2.22 -4.67 -24.59
N SER A 325 3.47 -4.58 -24.15
CA SER A 325 4.51 -3.66 -24.62
C SER A 325 5.08 -4.03 -26.00
N ARG A 326 4.23 -4.42 -26.97
CA ARG A 326 4.67 -4.67 -28.34
C ARG A 326 5.03 -3.41 -29.13
N ALA A 327 4.63 -2.24 -28.66
CA ALA A 327 5.10 -0.97 -29.20
C ALA A 327 6.21 -0.44 -28.29
N VAL A 328 7.45 -0.48 -28.77
CA VAL A 328 8.59 0.18 -28.11
C VAL A 328 8.30 1.68 -28.11
N ALA A 329 7.75 2.18 -27.01
CA ALA A 329 7.60 3.63 -26.82
C ALA A 329 9.01 4.24 -26.70
N ALA A 330 9.23 5.41 -27.32
CA ALA A 330 10.46 6.15 -27.13
C ALA A 330 10.67 6.47 -25.62
N ALA A 331 11.91 6.43 -25.16
CA ALA A 331 12.25 6.67 -23.74
C ALA A 331 11.62 7.96 -23.20
N ASP A 332 11.62 9.04 -23.99
CA ASP A 332 10.99 10.32 -23.62
C ASP A 332 9.46 10.21 -23.39
N THR A 333 8.80 9.30 -24.11
CA THR A 333 7.35 9.07 -23.96
C THR A 333 7.06 8.31 -22.67
N ILE A 334 7.91 7.37 -22.28
CA ILE A 334 7.81 6.63 -21.02
C ILE A 334 8.00 7.61 -19.86
N VAL A 335 9.05 8.39 -19.85
CA VAL A 335 9.33 9.41 -18.82
C VAL A 335 8.18 10.42 -18.71
N ALA A 336 7.62 10.87 -19.84
CA ALA A 336 6.47 11.77 -19.83
C ALA A 336 5.21 11.13 -19.22
N SER A 337 5.00 9.84 -19.44
CA SER A 337 3.84 9.11 -18.90
C SER A 337 3.93 8.89 -17.38
N GLU A 338 5.15 8.85 -16.82
CA GLU A 338 5.37 8.62 -15.39
C GLU A 338 5.25 9.88 -14.52
N ARG A 339 5.26 11.07 -15.11
CA ARG A 339 5.20 12.33 -14.33
C ARG A 339 4.01 12.41 -13.37
N GLY A 340 2.86 11.88 -13.77
CA GLY A 340 1.66 11.85 -12.92
C GLY A 340 1.82 10.95 -11.70
N LEU A 341 2.46 9.81 -11.89
CA LEU A 341 2.78 8.85 -10.83
C LEU A 341 3.83 9.43 -9.87
N ILE A 342 4.93 9.98 -10.41
CA ILE A 342 6.00 10.58 -9.60
C ILE A 342 5.46 11.72 -8.73
N ALA A 343 4.60 12.58 -9.28
CA ALA A 343 3.96 13.65 -8.52
C ALA A 343 3.08 13.11 -7.38
N LYS A 344 2.35 12.00 -7.64
CA LYS A 344 1.54 11.30 -6.64
C LYS A 344 2.41 10.72 -5.53
N ILE A 345 3.50 10.02 -5.88
CA ILE A 345 4.44 9.43 -4.91
C ILE A 345 5.08 10.52 -4.06
N ALA A 346 5.54 11.62 -4.66
CA ALA A 346 6.13 12.75 -3.94
C ALA A 346 5.16 13.39 -2.93
N ASP A 347 3.86 13.40 -3.23
CA ASP A 347 2.85 13.89 -2.31
C ASP A 347 2.64 12.92 -1.12
N ARG A 348 2.62 11.60 -1.37
CA ARG A 348 2.59 10.57 -0.32
C ARG A 348 3.83 10.64 0.57
N ALA A 349 5.00 10.77 -0.04
CA ALA A 349 6.27 10.91 0.68
C ALA A 349 6.29 12.10 1.64
N LYS A 350 5.66 13.23 1.28
CA LYS A 350 5.53 14.37 2.21
C LYS A 350 4.73 13.99 3.46
N THR A 351 3.59 13.35 3.28
CA THR A 351 2.71 12.96 4.39
C THR A 351 3.38 11.89 5.27
N TYR A 352 3.90 10.83 4.66
CA TYR A 352 4.59 9.76 5.39
C TYR A 352 5.91 10.23 6.01
N GLY A 353 6.63 11.17 5.38
CA GLY A 353 7.81 11.78 5.96
C GLY A 353 7.52 12.52 7.27
N LEU A 354 6.35 13.16 7.38
CA LEU A 354 5.90 13.74 8.64
C LEU A 354 5.60 12.67 9.70
N SER A 355 5.00 11.55 9.30
CA SER A 355 4.72 10.44 10.20
C SER A 355 6.01 9.77 10.67
N TRP A 356 6.95 9.48 9.78
CA TRP A 356 8.27 8.96 10.12
C TRP A 356 9.05 9.89 11.05
N ARG A 357 9.00 11.19 10.82
CA ARG A 357 9.60 12.17 11.72
C ARG A 357 9.00 12.08 13.14
N ARG A 358 7.67 11.86 13.26
CA ARG A 358 7.02 11.67 14.55
C ARG A 358 7.46 10.38 15.23
N VAL A 359 7.54 9.28 14.49
CA VAL A 359 8.07 7.98 14.96
C VAL A 359 9.47 8.18 15.54
N MET A 360 10.38 8.77 14.79
CA MET A 360 11.76 8.93 15.20
C MET A 360 11.92 9.92 16.37
N ARG A 361 11.13 10.98 16.42
CA ARG A 361 11.10 11.87 17.59
C ARG A 361 10.62 11.16 18.84
N HIS A 362 9.62 10.31 18.70
CA HIS A 362 9.13 9.51 19.84
C HIS A 362 10.20 8.52 20.31
N ALA A 363 10.88 7.85 19.39
CA ALA A 363 12.01 6.97 19.70
C ALA A 363 13.14 7.69 20.44
N VAL A 364 13.52 8.91 20.01
CA VAL A 364 14.52 9.75 20.70
C VAL A 364 14.05 10.09 22.11
N ARG A 365 12.77 10.44 22.28
CA ARG A 365 12.20 10.74 23.61
C ARG A 365 12.26 9.55 24.56
N LEU A 366 11.92 8.35 24.07
CA LEU A 366 12.04 7.11 24.84
C LEU A 366 13.49 6.84 25.22
N HIS A 367 14.42 7.00 24.28
CA HIS A 367 15.86 6.87 24.55
C HIS A 367 16.33 7.84 25.63
N ASN A 368 15.90 9.09 25.60
CA ASN A 368 16.26 10.09 26.59
C ASN A 368 15.69 9.80 27.99
N THR A 369 14.60 9.04 28.03
CA THR A 369 13.93 8.65 29.29
C THR A 369 14.49 7.36 29.87
N PHE A 370 14.63 6.32 29.06
CA PHE A 370 14.95 4.96 29.49
C PHE A 370 16.35 4.50 29.05
N GLY A 371 16.92 5.14 28.03
CA GLY A 371 18.20 4.74 27.42
C GLY A 371 19.43 5.28 28.13
N PRO A 372 20.61 4.85 27.65
CA PRO A 372 21.88 5.34 28.16
C PRO A 372 22.14 6.81 27.79
N ARG A 373 22.88 7.51 28.65
CA ARG A 373 23.37 8.87 28.35
C ARG A 373 24.53 8.82 27.31
N PRO A 374 24.72 9.90 26.51
CA PRO A 374 24.08 11.22 26.60
C PRO A 374 22.68 11.26 25.96
N ALA A 375 21.88 12.23 26.39
CA ALA A 375 20.59 12.54 25.77
C ALA A 375 20.78 12.98 24.32
N LEU A 376 19.86 12.60 23.45
CA LEU A 376 19.82 12.93 22.03
C LEU A 376 18.91 14.16 21.79
N ASP A 377 19.25 14.95 20.77
CA ASP A 377 18.45 16.11 20.38
C ASP A 377 17.27 15.66 19.48
N GLU A 378 16.05 16.07 19.83
CA GLU A 378 14.83 15.82 19.03
C GLU A 378 14.66 16.80 17.85
N ALA A 379 15.48 17.84 17.78
CA ALA A 379 15.32 18.91 16.79
C ALA A 379 15.86 18.52 15.42
N GLY A 380 15.23 19.07 14.38
CA GLY A 380 15.73 18.99 13.00
C GLY A 380 15.70 17.60 12.35
N ILE A 381 14.93 16.65 12.90
CA ILE A 381 14.77 15.33 12.26
C ILE A 381 13.98 15.49 10.96
N VAL A 382 14.58 15.06 9.85
CA VAL A 382 14.01 15.08 8.51
C VAL A 382 14.16 13.69 7.88
N THR A 383 13.13 13.24 7.19
CA THR A 383 13.14 11.98 6.45
C THR A 383 13.64 12.23 5.04
N ASN A 384 14.66 11.50 4.61
CA ASN A 384 15.18 11.50 3.25
C ASN A 384 14.66 10.25 2.54
N TRP A 385 14.13 10.46 1.34
CA TRP A 385 13.56 9.41 0.50
C TRP A 385 14.53 9.03 -0.61
N ASP A 386 14.44 7.80 -1.09
CA ASP A 386 15.09 7.40 -2.33
C ASP A 386 14.48 8.14 -3.54
N SER A 387 15.16 8.06 -4.68
CA SER A 387 14.64 8.61 -5.91
C SER A 387 13.32 7.95 -6.30
N PHE A 388 12.30 8.75 -6.57
CA PHE A 388 10.99 8.25 -7.04
C PHE A 388 10.98 7.88 -8.53
N GLU A 389 12.02 8.25 -9.26
CA GLU A 389 12.21 7.91 -10.66
C GLU A 389 12.89 6.56 -10.75
N GLU A 390 12.34 5.67 -11.56
CA GLU A 390 13.03 4.46 -12.01
C GLU A 390 14.08 4.87 -13.05
N LEU A 391 15.13 5.51 -12.55
CA LEU A 391 16.25 5.88 -13.41
C LEU A 391 16.99 4.61 -13.79
N ASP A 392 16.96 4.26 -15.08
CA ASP A 392 17.95 3.38 -15.65
C ASP A 392 19.33 3.89 -15.18
N TYR A 393 20.07 3.04 -14.45
CA TYR A 393 21.37 3.38 -13.87
C TYR A 393 22.28 4.09 -14.90
N LEU A 394 22.23 3.64 -16.15
CA LEU A 394 22.98 4.25 -17.27
C LEU A 394 22.50 5.69 -17.60
N THR A 395 21.23 5.98 -17.47
CA THR A 395 20.67 7.31 -17.70
C THR A 395 20.99 8.25 -16.56
N LEU A 396 20.94 7.75 -15.31
CA LEU A 396 21.37 8.49 -14.12
C LEU A 396 22.86 8.83 -14.21
N GLU A 397 23.72 7.85 -14.51
CA GLU A 397 25.17 8.05 -14.67
C GLU A 397 25.49 9.04 -15.79
N LYS A 398 24.81 8.97 -16.95
CA LYS A 398 24.98 9.93 -18.03
C LYS A 398 24.58 11.35 -17.61
N SER A 399 23.48 11.49 -16.87
CA SER A 399 23.01 12.80 -16.40
C SER A 399 23.95 13.40 -15.35
N ARG A 400 24.40 12.58 -14.38
CA ARG A 400 25.39 12.98 -13.38
C ARG A 400 26.72 13.38 -14.02
N ALA A 401 27.21 12.59 -14.97
CA ALA A 401 28.43 12.89 -15.72
C ALA A 401 28.31 14.19 -16.51
N ALA A 402 27.17 14.45 -17.16
CA ALA A 402 26.93 15.70 -17.88
C ALA A 402 26.88 16.92 -16.94
N VAL A 403 26.25 16.79 -15.77
CA VAL A 403 26.23 17.85 -14.74
C VAL A 403 27.63 18.10 -14.18
N ALA A 404 28.40 17.05 -13.87
CA ALA A 404 29.78 17.17 -13.42
C ALA A 404 30.64 17.86 -14.47
N ALA A 405 30.54 17.46 -15.74
CA ALA A 405 31.27 18.08 -16.86
C ALA A 405 30.93 19.57 -17.00
N SER A 406 29.64 19.94 -16.84
CA SER A 406 29.20 21.34 -16.86
C SER A 406 29.82 22.13 -15.70
N HIS A 407 29.89 21.59 -14.51
CA HIS A 407 30.50 22.25 -13.34
C HIS A 407 32.02 22.38 -13.50
N LEU A 408 32.70 21.37 -14.07
CA LEU A 408 34.13 21.43 -14.38
C LEU A 408 34.42 22.51 -15.42
N SER A 409 33.60 22.62 -16.47
CA SER A 409 33.75 23.68 -17.50
C SER A 409 33.53 25.09 -16.92
N ASN A 410 32.79 25.22 -15.83
CA ASN A 410 32.58 26.46 -15.08
C ASN A 410 33.70 26.75 -14.04
N GLY A 411 34.77 25.95 -14.03
CA GLY A 411 35.95 26.18 -13.20
C GLY A 411 35.86 25.65 -11.76
N LEU A 412 34.88 24.79 -11.44
CA LEU A 412 34.83 24.13 -10.13
C LEU A 412 35.91 23.02 -10.05
N SER A 413 36.40 22.78 -8.82
CA SER A 413 37.28 21.65 -8.58
C SER A 413 36.55 20.31 -8.84
N MET A 414 37.32 19.27 -9.24
CA MET A 414 36.78 17.94 -9.54
C MET A 414 35.90 17.41 -8.40
N THR A 415 36.37 17.45 -7.17
CA THR A 415 35.61 17.00 -5.98
C THR A 415 34.30 17.80 -5.82
N ALA A 416 34.31 19.12 -5.97
CA ALA A 416 33.14 19.95 -5.87
C ALA A 416 32.13 19.67 -7.00
N ALA A 417 32.61 19.52 -8.23
CA ALA A 417 31.78 19.26 -9.41
C ALA A 417 31.03 17.93 -9.30
N TYR A 418 31.72 16.86 -8.90
CA TYR A 418 31.12 15.54 -8.72
C TYR A 418 30.20 15.49 -7.50
N THR A 419 30.57 16.16 -6.40
CA THR A 419 29.66 16.26 -5.23
C THR A 419 28.35 16.97 -5.59
N LEU A 420 28.42 18.07 -6.33
CA LEU A 420 27.24 18.81 -6.80
C LEU A 420 26.44 18.03 -7.86
N ALA A 421 27.08 17.13 -8.59
CA ALA A 421 26.42 16.20 -9.51
C ALA A 421 25.76 14.99 -8.77
N GLY A 422 25.87 14.92 -7.45
CA GLY A 422 25.19 13.91 -6.62
C GLY A 422 25.98 12.61 -6.41
N TYR A 423 27.31 12.61 -6.63
CA TYR A 423 28.15 11.45 -6.29
C TYR A 423 28.43 11.40 -4.80
N SER A 424 28.29 10.23 -4.20
CA SER A 424 28.60 9.97 -2.80
C SER A 424 30.09 10.00 -2.51
N ALA A 425 30.47 10.17 -1.25
CA ALA A 425 31.88 10.12 -0.83
C ALA A 425 32.57 8.78 -1.17
N ALA A 426 31.82 7.68 -1.17
CA ALA A 426 32.34 6.35 -1.55
C ALA A 426 32.61 6.24 -3.06
N GLU A 427 31.71 6.77 -3.89
CA GLU A 427 31.87 6.84 -5.35
C GLU A 427 33.03 7.75 -5.72
N LEU A 428 33.18 8.91 -5.06
CA LEU A 428 34.32 9.82 -5.25
C LEU A 428 35.64 9.15 -4.91
N ALA A 429 35.70 8.36 -3.84
CA ALA A 429 36.90 7.61 -3.46
C ALA A 429 37.21 6.48 -4.44
N ALA A 430 36.19 5.90 -5.09
CA ALA A 430 36.37 4.90 -6.15
C ALA A 430 36.91 5.54 -7.45
N ILE A 431 36.35 6.68 -7.85
CA ILE A 431 36.81 7.47 -9.02
C ILE A 431 38.27 7.91 -8.84
N ALA A 432 38.61 8.45 -7.66
CA ALA A 432 40.01 8.87 -7.36
C ALA A 432 41.01 7.72 -7.40
N ARG A 433 40.61 6.48 -7.07
CA ARG A 433 41.49 5.30 -7.17
C ARG A 433 41.69 4.87 -8.62
N THR A 434 40.69 5.01 -9.49
CA THR A 434 40.85 4.67 -10.92
C THR A 434 41.74 5.67 -11.66
N ASP A 435 41.75 6.93 -11.29
CA ASP A 435 42.64 7.95 -11.88
C ASP A 435 44.10 7.70 -11.51
N THR A 436 44.40 7.22 -10.31
CA THR A 436 45.77 6.86 -9.88
C THR A 436 46.36 5.66 -10.61
N TYR A 437 45.52 4.70 -11.06
CA TYR A 437 45.99 3.56 -11.87
C TYR A 437 46.16 3.89 -13.36
N GLY A 438 45.57 4.98 -13.84
CA GLY A 438 45.69 5.46 -15.24
C GLY A 438 47.03 6.15 -15.53
N GLU A 439 47.64 6.80 -14.52
CA GLU A 439 48.94 7.49 -14.69
C GLU A 439 50.14 6.55 -14.60
N GLU A 440 50.04 5.42 -13.89
CA GLU A 440 51.15 4.43 -13.81
C GLU A 440 51.26 3.52 -15.06
N GLY A 441 50.23 3.46 -15.91
CA GLY A 441 50.20 2.62 -17.13
C GLY A 441 50.83 3.28 -18.37
N LEU A 442 51.17 4.56 -18.32
CA LEU A 442 51.74 5.31 -19.47
C LEU A 442 53.24 5.56 -19.37
N THR A 443 53.94 4.96 -18.39
CA THR A 443 55.40 5.07 -18.19
C THR A 443 56.13 3.73 -18.21
N GLN A 444 55.69 2.80 -19.07
CA GLN A 444 56.49 1.63 -19.45
C GLN A 444 56.58 1.49 -20.97
#